data_bd8ed33ed7bd18aadad92d8f77677268
#
_entry.id   bd8ed33ed7bd18aadad92d8f77677268
#
_cell.length_a   1.000
_cell.length_b   1.000
_cell.length_c   1.000
_cell.angle_alpha   90.00
_cell.angle_beta   90.00
_cell.angle_gamma   90.00
#
_symmetry.space_group_name_H-M   'P 1'
#
loop_
_entity.id
_entity.type
_entity.pdbx_description
1 polymer ?
#
loop_
_entity_poly.entity_id
_entity_poly.type
_entity_poly.pdbx_seq_one_letter_code
_entity_poly.pdbx_strand_id
1 'polypeptide(L)'
;NSKFKHHVISTGNWRGMVMRTDLEPFKDARVRKAVRMAVDRQALADLVTGGAASVTCDHPVMKTDQYRADLSCPQDIEGAKKLLADAGYPDGIEFTVYPSSLEPTWTPIAEVVQQQVAAAGIKVNIQVVPSDGYWNDIWLKKPVAMTRWNQRPADQALNEIYHSSAKWNESLYKNSAFDSLLDMARKELDFEKRKSMYQAAQKVLWDESGTLIPYTVSKLIVTTARVNNLDEVENWSVRWHKVTVN
;
A
#
# COMPACT_ATOMS: atom_id res chain seq x y z
N ASN A 1 -0.90 -32.50 -4.68
CA ASN A 1 -0.18 -33.62 -4.06
C ASN A 1 -0.77 -33.85 -2.67
N SER A 2 -1.47 -35.00 -2.47
CA SER A 2 -2.19 -35.33 -1.24
C SER A 2 -1.33 -35.45 0.03
N LYS A 3 -0.01 -35.39 -0.10
CA LYS A 3 0.92 -35.46 1.03
C LYS A 3 1.11 -34.11 1.77
N PHE A 4 0.67 -32.99 1.18
CA PHE A 4 0.87 -31.66 1.72
C PHE A 4 -0.44 -30.87 1.75
N LYS A 5 -0.58 -30.03 2.77
CA LYS A 5 -1.62 -28.98 2.89
C LYS A 5 -0.98 -27.62 2.69
N HIS A 6 -1.69 -26.75 1.99
CA HIS A 6 -1.30 -25.36 1.78
C HIS A 6 -2.23 -24.46 2.59
N HIS A 7 -1.63 -23.62 3.42
CA HIS A 7 -2.36 -22.66 4.26
C HIS A 7 -1.98 -21.25 3.78
N VAL A 8 -2.94 -20.53 3.20
CA VAL A 8 -2.76 -19.15 2.76
C VAL A 8 -3.35 -18.22 3.82
N ILE A 9 -2.50 -17.48 4.50
CA ILE A 9 -2.87 -16.64 5.63
C ILE A 9 -2.76 -15.20 5.22
N SER A 10 -3.88 -14.49 5.18
CA SER A 10 -3.90 -13.06 4.89
C SER A 10 -3.17 -12.28 6.00
N THR A 11 -2.32 -11.35 5.63
CA THR A 11 -1.63 -10.45 6.56
C THR A 11 -1.93 -8.99 6.22
N GLY A 12 -1.60 -8.08 7.13
CA GLY A 12 -1.62 -6.63 6.88
C GLY A 12 -0.31 -6.06 6.33
N ASN A 13 0.64 -6.94 5.96
CA ASN A 13 1.89 -6.48 5.34
C ASN A 13 1.64 -6.04 3.93
N TRP A 14 2.14 -4.88 3.57
CA TRP A 14 1.96 -4.37 2.23
C TRP A 14 3.27 -4.01 1.53
N ARG A 15 3.20 -3.94 0.22
CA ARG A 15 4.23 -3.48 -0.70
C ARG A 15 3.63 -2.37 -1.52
N GLY A 16 4.43 -1.39 -1.88
CA GLY A 16 3.91 -0.27 -2.63
C GLY A 16 4.98 0.66 -3.17
N MET A 17 4.50 1.73 -3.76
CA MET A 17 5.30 2.79 -4.33
C MET A 17 4.92 4.11 -3.67
N VAL A 18 5.91 4.91 -3.34
CA VAL A 18 5.75 6.21 -2.68
C VAL A 18 6.19 7.33 -3.62
N MET A 19 5.32 8.30 -3.82
CA MET A 19 5.56 9.55 -4.51
C MET A 19 5.75 10.67 -3.49
N ARG A 20 6.81 11.44 -3.59
CA ARG A 20 7.07 12.56 -2.69
C ARG A 20 6.15 13.74 -3.01
N THR A 21 5.37 14.16 -2.02
CA THR A 21 4.35 15.22 -2.18
C THR A 21 4.93 16.63 -2.19
N ASP A 22 6.21 16.80 -1.92
CA ASP A 22 6.93 18.07 -1.92
C ASP A 22 7.66 18.36 -3.23
N LEU A 23 7.64 17.43 -4.20
CA LEU A 23 8.32 17.54 -5.49
C LEU A 23 7.34 17.49 -6.67
N GLU A 24 7.62 18.27 -7.71
CA GLU A 24 6.88 18.17 -8.98
C GLU A 24 7.16 16.82 -9.67
N PRO A 25 6.17 16.25 -10.37
CA PRO A 25 4.81 16.77 -10.54
C PRO A 25 3.86 16.36 -9.39
N PHE A 26 4.37 15.69 -8.37
CA PHE A 26 3.60 15.07 -7.29
C PHE A 26 3.16 16.02 -6.18
N LYS A 27 3.48 17.31 -6.24
CA LYS A 27 2.88 18.30 -5.34
C LYS A 27 1.37 18.37 -5.49
N ASP A 28 0.88 18.27 -6.72
CA ASP A 28 -0.54 18.26 -6.99
C ASP A 28 -1.15 16.90 -6.63
N ALA A 29 -2.13 16.91 -5.73
CA ALA A 29 -2.84 15.70 -5.32
C ALA A 29 -3.58 15.01 -6.48
N ARG A 30 -4.01 15.78 -7.50
CA ARG A 30 -4.68 15.24 -8.69
C ARG A 30 -3.73 14.35 -9.48
N VAL A 31 -2.46 14.73 -9.60
CA VAL A 31 -1.43 13.93 -10.27
C VAL A 31 -1.21 12.61 -9.52
N ARG A 32 -1.04 12.66 -8.21
CA ARG A 32 -0.88 11.44 -7.38
C ARG A 32 -2.08 10.52 -7.47
N LYS A 33 -3.29 11.10 -7.45
CA LYS A 33 -4.54 10.35 -7.60
C LYS A 33 -4.65 9.73 -8.99
N ALA A 34 -4.27 10.44 -10.06
CA ALA A 34 -4.25 9.93 -11.42
C ALA A 34 -3.35 8.70 -11.56
N VAL A 35 -2.13 8.74 -11.03
CA VAL A 35 -1.22 7.58 -11.03
C VAL A 35 -1.89 6.37 -10.36
N ARG A 36 -2.52 6.57 -9.21
CA ARG A 36 -3.18 5.49 -8.46
C ARG A 36 -4.45 4.98 -9.15
N MET A 37 -5.26 5.86 -9.75
CA MET A 37 -6.47 5.48 -10.49
C MET A 37 -6.18 4.66 -11.75
N ALA A 38 -5.02 4.87 -12.37
CA ALA A 38 -4.62 4.14 -13.57
C ALA A 38 -4.20 2.68 -13.30
N VAL A 39 -4.12 2.24 -12.05
CA VAL A 39 -3.67 0.88 -11.68
C VAL A 39 -4.84 -0.07 -11.44
N ASP A 40 -4.90 -1.18 -12.18
CA ASP A 40 -5.70 -2.36 -11.86
C ASP A 40 -4.97 -3.18 -10.78
N ARG A 41 -5.43 -3.03 -9.55
CA ARG A 41 -4.79 -3.63 -8.38
C ARG A 41 -5.00 -5.14 -8.32
N GLN A 42 -6.13 -5.65 -8.83
CA GLN A 42 -6.37 -7.09 -8.83
C GLN A 42 -5.44 -7.78 -9.83
N ALA A 43 -5.38 -7.28 -11.07
CA ALA A 43 -4.47 -7.81 -12.07
C ALA A 43 -3.00 -7.72 -11.61
N LEU A 44 -2.61 -6.60 -10.98
CA LEU A 44 -1.27 -6.43 -10.42
C LEU A 44 -0.99 -7.46 -9.32
N ALA A 45 -1.90 -7.65 -8.37
CA ALA A 45 -1.75 -8.61 -7.29
C ALA A 45 -1.61 -10.04 -7.82
N ASP A 46 -2.44 -10.42 -8.78
CA ASP A 46 -2.42 -11.76 -9.39
C ASP A 46 -1.12 -12.02 -10.15
N LEU A 47 -0.67 -11.07 -10.96
CA LEU A 47 0.58 -11.19 -11.72
C LEU A 47 1.83 -11.27 -10.83
N VAL A 48 1.87 -10.46 -9.75
CA VAL A 48 3.07 -10.37 -8.91
C VAL A 48 3.13 -11.48 -7.86
N THR A 49 1.97 -11.96 -7.37
CA THR A 49 1.92 -12.87 -6.23
C THR A 49 1.32 -14.24 -6.54
N GLY A 50 0.89 -14.48 -7.78
CA GLY A 50 0.18 -15.71 -8.14
C GLY A 50 -1.14 -15.88 -7.40
N GLY A 51 -1.82 -14.78 -7.04
CA GLY A 51 -3.07 -14.77 -6.29
C GLY A 51 -2.91 -14.87 -4.76
N ALA A 52 -1.67 -14.89 -4.25
CA ALA A 52 -1.41 -14.97 -2.80
C ALA A 52 -1.39 -13.57 -2.14
N ALA A 53 -2.38 -12.73 -2.45
CA ALA A 53 -2.50 -11.37 -1.91
C ALA A 53 -3.96 -10.97 -1.73
N SER A 54 -4.18 -9.89 -0.98
CA SER A 54 -5.50 -9.25 -0.85
C SER A 54 -5.39 -7.80 -1.31
N VAL A 55 -6.23 -7.40 -2.27
CA VAL A 55 -6.26 -6.02 -2.76
C VAL A 55 -6.61 -5.05 -1.65
N THR A 56 -5.92 -3.92 -1.63
CA THR A 56 -6.19 -2.77 -0.77
C THR A 56 -6.22 -1.49 -1.57
N CYS A 57 -6.96 -0.49 -1.09
CA CYS A 57 -7.19 0.77 -1.80
C CYS A 57 -6.30 1.88 -1.24
N ASP A 58 -4.98 1.74 -1.39
CA ASP A 58 -3.96 2.76 -1.10
C ASP A 58 -3.97 3.29 0.34
N HIS A 59 -4.41 2.48 1.30
CA HIS A 59 -4.27 2.81 2.71
C HIS A 59 -3.73 1.62 3.51
N PRO A 60 -2.97 1.87 4.59
CA PRO A 60 -2.18 0.85 5.28
C PRO A 60 -2.97 0.01 6.28
N VAL A 61 -4.27 0.32 6.47
CA VAL A 61 -5.10 -0.35 7.48
C VAL A 61 -5.53 -1.71 6.95
N MET A 62 -5.25 -2.76 7.69
CA MET A 62 -5.54 -4.13 7.27
C MET A 62 -7.04 -4.43 7.21
N LYS A 63 -7.42 -5.41 6.38
CA LYS A 63 -8.84 -5.74 6.11
C LYS A 63 -9.66 -6.12 7.37
N THR A 64 -9.02 -6.71 8.37
CA THR A 64 -9.66 -7.17 9.62
C THR A 64 -9.60 -6.15 10.75
N ASP A 65 -9.00 -4.97 10.53
CA ASP A 65 -8.95 -3.93 11.55
C ASP A 65 -10.34 -3.30 11.76
N GLN A 66 -10.74 -3.15 13.02
CA GLN A 66 -12.04 -2.60 13.42
C GLN A 66 -12.29 -1.16 12.94
N TYR A 67 -11.22 -0.42 12.62
CA TYR A 67 -11.27 0.96 12.13
C TYR A 67 -11.12 1.06 10.61
N ARG A 68 -11.06 -0.06 9.90
CA ARG A 68 -10.93 -0.02 8.45
C ARG A 68 -12.07 0.71 7.78
N ALA A 69 -11.73 1.61 6.85
CA ALA A 69 -12.70 2.22 5.94
C ALA A 69 -13.01 1.27 4.78
N ASP A 70 -14.26 1.22 4.38
CA ASP A 70 -14.69 0.54 3.17
C ASP A 70 -14.54 1.50 1.98
N LEU A 71 -13.47 1.32 1.20
CA LEU A 71 -13.14 2.17 0.06
C LEU A 71 -13.05 1.30 -1.20
N SER A 72 -13.60 1.82 -2.29
CA SER A 72 -13.48 1.23 -3.63
C SER A 72 -12.43 1.97 -4.45
N CYS A 73 -11.65 1.25 -5.23
CA CYS A 73 -10.57 1.80 -6.05
C CYS A 73 -10.48 1.09 -7.41
N PRO A 74 -11.55 1.09 -8.22
CA PRO A 74 -11.50 0.52 -9.55
C PRO A 74 -10.47 1.27 -10.40
N GLN A 75 -9.91 0.57 -11.40
CA GLN A 75 -9.12 1.24 -12.42
C GLN A 75 -10.02 2.21 -13.20
N ASP A 76 -9.52 3.44 -13.41
CA ASP A 76 -10.21 4.46 -14.22
C ASP A 76 -9.17 5.26 -15.02
N ILE A 77 -8.89 4.79 -16.23
CA ILE A 77 -7.92 5.41 -17.14
C ILE A 77 -8.39 6.78 -17.62
N GLU A 78 -9.66 6.92 -17.98
CA GLU A 78 -10.18 8.20 -18.47
C GLU A 78 -10.26 9.25 -17.36
N GLY A 79 -10.66 8.86 -16.16
CA GLY A 79 -10.57 9.72 -14.97
C GLY A 79 -9.14 10.14 -14.66
N ALA A 80 -8.15 9.25 -14.81
CA ALA A 80 -6.75 9.56 -14.62
C ALA A 80 -6.25 10.58 -15.64
N LYS A 81 -6.55 10.42 -16.94
CA LYS A 81 -6.24 11.41 -17.99
C LYS A 81 -6.84 12.77 -17.68
N LYS A 82 -8.12 12.78 -17.29
CA LYS A 82 -8.80 14.02 -16.93
C LYS A 82 -8.12 14.72 -15.76
N LEU A 83 -7.76 14.02 -14.70
CA LEU A 83 -7.06 14.60 -13.56
C LEU A 83 -5.69 15.15 -13.93
N LEU A 84 -4.95 14.49 -14.82
CA LEU A 84 -3.68 15.01 -15.34
C LEU A 84 -3.87 16.28 -16.14
N ALA A 85 -4.83 16.31 -17.05
CA ALA A 85 -5.14 17.51 -17.85
C ALA A 85 -5.57 18.69 -16.95
N ASP A 86 -6.47 18.43 -15.97
CA ASP A 86 -6.93 19.43 -14.99
C ASP A 86 -5.77 19.96 -14.10
N ALA A 87 -4.72 19.13 -13.92
CA ALA A 87 -3.50 19.50 -13.18
C ALA A 87 -2.45 20.21 -14.05
N GLY A 88 -2.72 20.44 -15.35
CA GLY A 88 -1.81 21.09 -16.27
C GLY A 88 -0.87 20.17 -17.05
N TYR A 89 -1.15 18.88 -17.06
CA TYR A 89 -0.39 17.84 -17.78
C TYR A 89 -1.25 17.11 -18.83
N PRO A 90 -1.80 17.81 -19.85
CA PRO A 90 -2.66 17.21 -20.87
C PRO A 90 -1.93 16.17 -21.72
N ASP A 91 -0.61 16.29 -21.88
CA ASP A 91 0.24 15.36 -22.62
C ASP A 91 0.81 14.24 -21.73
N GLY A 92 0.39 14.17 -20.48
CA GLY A 92 0.86 13.19 -19.51
C GLY A 92 2.07 13.65 -18.69
N ILE A 93 2.66 12.69 -17.96
CA ILE A 93 3.83 12.92 -17.10
C ILE A 93 4.87 11.83 -17.29
N GLU A 94 6.11 12.11 -16.90
CA GLU A 94 7.20 11.15 -16.86
C GLU A 94 7.88 11.16 -15.50
N PHE A 95 8.20 9.98 -14.95
CA PHE A 95 8.99 9.85 -13.72
C PHE A 95 9.79 8.55 -13.67
N THR A 96 10.78 8.50 -12.76
CA THR A 96 11.60 7.32 -12.52
C THR A 96 11.27 6.70 -11.17
N VAL A 97 11.07 5.38 -11.13
CA VAL A 97 10.94 4.59 -9.91
C VAL A 97 12.20 3.74 -9.70
N TYR A 98 12.56 3.54 -8.44
CA TYR A 98 13.81 2.87 -8.05
C TYR A 98 13.52 1.58 -7.27
N PRO A 99 13.21 0.45 -7.95
CA PRO A 99 13.09 -0.84 -7.27
C PRO A 99 14.48 -1.42 -6.96
N SER A 100 14.51 -2.36 -6.01
CA SER A 100 15.72 -3.05 -5.57
C SER A 100 15.44 -4.51 -5.27
N SER A 101 16.44 -5.37 -5.39
CA SER A 101 16.42 -6.77 -4.97
C SER A 101 16.24 -6.97 -3.46
N LEU A 102 16.24 -5.88 -2.69
CA LEU A 102 15.92 -5.87 -1.24
C LEU A 102 14.55 -6.49 -0.95
N GLU A 103 13.61 -6.35 -1.89
CA GLU A 103 12.29 -6.99 -1.85
C GLU A 103 12.00 -7.57 -3.24
N PRO A 104 11.86 -8.89 -3.38
CA PRO A 104 11.72 -9.55 -4.69
C PRO A 104 10.53 -9.06 -5.53
N THR A 105 9.49 -8.55 -4.90
CA THR A 105 8.27 -8.10 -5.59
C THR A 105 8.35 -6.66 -6.11
N TRP A 106 9.34 -5.88 -5.73
CA TRP A 106 9.39 -4.46 -6.09
C TRP A 106 9.59 -4.22 -7.59
N THR A 107 10.50 -4.94 -8.23
CA THR A 107 10.68 -4.83 -9.69
C THR A 107 9.43 -5.27 -10.44
N PRO A 108 8.85 -6.46 -10.18
CA PRO A 108 7.57 -6.85 -10.79
C PRO A 108 6.43 -5.84 -10.58
N ILE A 109 6.28 -5.27 -9.38
CA ILE A 109 5.29 -4.20 -9.15
C ILE A 109 5.54 -3.02 -10.08
N ALA A 110 6.78 -2.54 -10.16
CA ALA A 110 7.14 -1.40 -11.00
C ALA A 110 6.87 -1.65 -12.49
N GLU A 111 7.17 -2.86 -12.98
CA GLU A 111 6.92 -3.27 -14.37
C GLU A 111 5.43 -3.32 -14.71
N VAL A 112 4.61 -3.90 -13.82
CA VAL A 112 3.15 -3.93 -14.03
C VAL A 112 2.56 -2.53 -13.96
N VAL A 113 2.98 -1.70 -13.00
CA VAL A 113 2.54 -0.29 -12.92
C VAL A 113 2.92 0.45 -14.21
N GLN A 114 4.16 0.33 -14.68
CA GLN A 114 4.64 0.96 -15.93
C GLN A 114 3.72 0.63 -17.11
N GLN A 115 3.36 -0.64 -17.27
CA GLN A 115 2.49 -1.08 -18.37
C GLN A 115 1.06 -0.52 -18.23
N GLN A 116 0.49 -0.59 -17.03
CA GLN A 116 -0.90 -0.20 -16.81
C GLN A 116 -1.11 1.32 -16.93
N VAL A 117 -0.22 2.13 -16.36
CA VAL A 117 -0.39 3.58 -16.34
C VAL A 117 -0.07 4.25 -17.68
N ALA A 118 0.60 3.55 -18.59
CA ALA A 118 0.92 4.05 -19.93
C ALA A 118 -0.33 4.46 -20.70
N ALA A 119 -1.45 3.75 -20.54
CA ALA A 119 -2.72 4.08 -21.16
C ALA A 119 -3.30 5.44 -20.70
N ALA A 120 -2.88 5.94 -19.55
CA ALA A 120 -3.24 7.26 -19.03
C ALA A 120 -2.23 8.37 -19.42
N GLY A 121 -1.27 8.09 -20.31
CA GLY A 121 -0.21 9.03 -20.69
C GLY A 121 0.90 9.16 -19.66
N ILE A 122 1.03 8.20 -18.74
CA ILE A 122 2.05 8.22 -17.70
C ILE A 122 3.22 7.34 -18.12
N LYS A 123 4.39 7.94 -18.31
CA LYS A 123 5.63 7.22 -18.64
C LYS A 123 6.43 6.97 -17.37
N VAL A 124 6.65 5.71 -17.04
CA VAL A 124 7.45 5.29 -15.90
C VAL A 124 8.78 4.73 -16.38
N ASN A 125 9.89 5.29 -15.91
CA ASN A 125 11.23 4.72 -16.11
C ASN A 125 11.58 3.88 -14.89
N ILE A 126 12.10 2.68 -15.11
CA ILE A 126 12.51 1.78 -14.03
C ILE A 126 14.03 1.76 -13.94
N GLN A 127 14.57 2.17 -12.81
CA GLN A 127 15.99 2.10 -12.52
C GLN A 127 16.23 1.17 -11.34
N VAL A 128 16.58 -0.08 -11.63
CA VAL A 128 16.91 -1.06 -10.59
C VAL A 128 18.20 -0.63 -9.87
N VAL A 129 18.15 -0.61 -8.54
CA VAL A 129 19.29 -0.19 -7.70
C VAL A 129 19.71 -1.32 -6.77
N PRO A 130 20.99 -1.33 -6.31
CA PRO A 130 21.47 -2.31 -5.33
C PRO A 130 20.65 -2.29 -4.04
N SER A 131 20.64 -3.44 -3.34
CA SER A 131 20.02 -3.52 -2.00
C SER A 131 20.82 -2.77 -0.94
N ASP A 132 22.13 -2.75 -1.10
CA ASP A 132 23.01 -2.00 -0.21
C ASP A 132 22.78 -0.49 -0.39
N GLY A 133 22.66 0.21 0.72
CA GLY A 133 22.41 1.64 0.73
C GLY A 133 20.97 2.07 0.39
N TYR A 134 20.06 1.16 0.01
CA TYR A 134 18.70 1.54 -0.42
C TYR A 134 18.00 2.51 0.55
N TRP A 135 18.01 2.20 1.83
CA TRP A 135 17.35 3.03 2.85
C TRP A 135 18.04 4.37 3.09
N ASN A 136 19.32 4.48 2.77
CA ASN A 136 20.10 5.72 2.94
C ASN A 136 20.06 6.63 1.71
N ASP A 137 20.05 6.04 0.50
CA ASP A 137 20.32 6.78 -0.75
C ASP A 137 19.09 6.92 -1.64
N ILE A 138 18.09 6.04 -1.47
CA ILE A 138 16.88 6.01 -2.29
C ILE A 138 15.65 6.41 -1.47
N TRP A 139 15.37 5.67 -0.41
CA TRP A 139 14.24 5.93 0.46
C TRP A 139 14.32 7.34 1.07
N LEU A 140 13.23 8.09 1.08
CA LEU A 140 13.16 9.51 1.50
C LEU A 140 14.03 10.49 0.68
N LYS A 141 14.75 10.04 -0.34
CA LYS A 141 15.62 10.88 -1.16
C LYS A 141 15.10 11.05 -2.59
N LYS A 142 14.67 9.96 -3.23
CA LYS A 142 14.20 9.99 -4.61
C LYS A 142 12.74 10.42 -4.70
N PRO A 143 12.33 11.05 -5.83
CA PRO A 143 10.95 11.48 -6.03
C PRO A 143 9.92 10.36 -5.92
N VAL A 144 10.29 9.16 -6.44
CA VAL A 144 9.45 7.97 -6.33
C VAL A 144 10.33 6.79 -5.90
N ALA A 145 9.97 6.14 -4.80
CA ALA A 145 10.68 4.98 -4.27
C ALA A 145 9.72 3.81 -4.04
N MET A 146 10.25 2.60 -4.02
CA MET A 146 9.51 1.43 -3.55
C MET A 146 9.59 1.35 -2.04
N THR A 147 8.52 0.82 -1.43
CA THR A 147 8.45 0.66 0.02
C THR A 147 7.74 -0.60 0.44
N ARG A 148 7.96 -1.00 1.68
CA ARG A 148 7.28 -2.11 2.34
C ARG A 148 7.06 -1.81 3.81
N TRP A 149 5.93 -2.27 4.32
CA TRP A 149 5.64 -2.16 5.74
C TRP A 149 5.07 -3.47 6.27
N ASN A 150 5.43 -3.73 7.50
CA ASN A 150 4.77 -4.77 8.27
C ASN A 150 3.43 -4.25 8.78
N GLN A 151 2.52 -5.17 9.03
CA GLN A 151 1.22 -4.90 9.62
C GLN A 151 1.33 -4.05 10.90
N ARG A 152 0.41 -3.08 11.00
CA ARG A 152 0.23 -2.21 12.17
C ARG A 152 -1.27 -2.08 12.46
N PRO A 153 -1.70 -1.92 13.72
CA PRO A 153 -3.03 -1.41 14.02
C PRO A 153 -3.27 -0.05 13.36
N ALA A 154 -4.54 0.28 13.07
CA ALA A 154 -4.90 1.49 12.33
C ALA A 154 -4.26 2.76 12.87
N ASP A 155 -4.35 2.99 14.20
CA ASP A 155 -3.74 4.17 14.83
C ASP A 155 -2.24 4.26 14.57
N GLN A 156 -1.53 3.16 14.78
CA GLN A 156 -0.08 3.13 14.59
C GLN A 156 0.30 3.34 13.13
N ALA A 157 -0.36 2.65 12.19
CA ALA A 157 -0.09 2.77 10.76
C ALA A 157 -0.30 4.20 10.25
N LEU A 158 -1.42 4.83 10.64
CA LEU A 158 -1.77 6.17 10.17
C LEU A 158 -0.83 7.23 10.77
N ASN A 159 -0.49 7.10 12.06
CA ASN A 159 0.37 8.07 12.72
C ASN A 159 1.85 7.92 12.37
N GLU A 160 2.40 6.71 12.29
CA GLU A 160 3.83 6.50 12.03
C GLU A 160 4.23 6.81 10.58
N ILE A 161 3.30 6.62 9.62
CA ILE A 161 3.60 6.69 8.19
C ILE A 161 3.12 8.01 7.57
N TYR A 162 2.03 8.62 8.07
CA TYR A 162 1.37 9.73 7.37
C TYR A 162 1.18 11.00 8.18
N HIS A 163 1.21 10.95 9.52
CA HIS A 163 1.12 12.19 10.31
C HIS A 163 2.26 13.13 9.92
N SER A 164 1.98 14.43 9.78
CA SER A 164 2.95 15.41 9.29
C SER A 164 4.24 15.49 10.11
N SER A 165 4.19 15.13 11.40
CA SER A 165 5.36 15.08 12.29
C SER A 165 6.05 13.71 12.33
N ALA A 166 5.54 12.71 11.61
CA ALA A 166 6.09 11.35 11.67
C ALA A 166 7.47 11.27 11.00
N LYS A 167 8.42 10.63 11.68
CA LYS A 167 9.79 10.43 11.16
C LYS A 167 9.82 9.51 9.93
N TRP A 168 8.83 8.64 9.80
CA TRP A 168 8.72 7.69 8.69
C TRP A 168 7.64 8.09 7.68
N ASN A 169 7.28 9.38 7.63
CA ASN A 169 6.41 9.91 6.59
C ASN A 169 7.15 9.94 5.24
N GLU A 170 7.13 8.80 4.55
CA GLU A 170 7.92 8.54 3.34
C GLU A 170 7.57 9.47 2.18
N SER A 171 6.30 9.85 2.08
CA SER A 171 5.79 10.75 1.06
C SER A 171 6.00 12.23 1.38
N LEU A 172 6.45 12.57 2.59
CA LEU A 172 6.48 13.93 3.14
C LEU A 172 5.10 14.61 3.08
N TYR A 173 4.04 13.81 3.14
CA TYR A 173 2.66 14.28 3.12
C TYR A 173 2.36 15.16 4.33
N LYS A 174 1.69 16.28 4.08
CA LYS A 174 1.28 17.22 5.13
C LYS A 174 -0.16 17.65 4.91
N ASN A 175 -1.00 17.35 5.88
CA ASN A 175 -2.40 17.77 5.87
C ASN A 175 -2.88 17.95 7.31
N SER A 176 -3.13 19.19 7.72
CA SER A 176 -3.54 19.52 9.10
C SER A 176 -4.90 18.96 9.47
N ALA A 177 -5.82 18.80 8.51
CA ALA A 177 -7.12 18.17 8.78
C ALA A 177 -6.96 16.67 9.06
N PHE A 178 -6.08 15.99 8.31
CA PHE A 178 -5.72 14.60 8.56
C PHE A 178 -5.06 14.44 9.95
N ASP A 179 -4.07 15.26 10.28
CA ASP A 179 -3.39 15.22 11.58
C ASP A 179 -4.40 15.44 12.72
N SER A 180 -5.30 16.40 12.58
CA SER A 180 -6.34 16.68 13.57
C SER A 180 -7.30 15.51 13.78
N LEU A 181 -7.68 14.80 12.70
CA LEU A 181 -8.50 13.59 12.81
C LEU A 181 -7.82 12.51 13.66
N LEU A 182 -6.52 12.30 13.45
CA LEU A 182 -5.75 11.32 14.23
C LEU A 182 -5.61 11.72 15.69
N ASP A 183 -5.29 12.98 15.94
CA ASP A 183 -5.14 13.51 17.30
C ASP A 183 -6.44 13.47 18.10
N MET A 184 -7.58 13.74 17.45
CA MET A 184 -8.92 13.63 18.06
C MET A 184 -9.28 12.16 18.30
N ALA A 185 -9.05 11.29 17.33
CA ALA A 185 -9.35 9.87 17.46
C ALA A 185 -8.64 9.21 18.66
N ARG A 186 -7.41 9.61 18.94
CA ARG A 186 -6.63 9.13 20.10
C ARG A 186 -7.23 9.53 21.45
N LYS A 187 -7.97 10.62 21.49
CA LYS A 187 -8.59 11.15 22.71
C LYS A 187 -10.05 10.73 22.87
N GLU A 188 -10.68 10.25 21.78
CA GLU A 188 -12.09 9.88 21.79
C GLU A 188 -12.28 8.51 22.49
N LEU A 189 -13.16 8.47 23.48
CA LEU A 189 -13.48 7.26 24.24
C LEU A 189 -14.65 6.48 23.63
N ASP A 190 -15.57 7.18 22.95
CA ASP A 190 -16.65 6.52 22.23
C ASP A 190 -16.11 5.78 21.01
N PHE A 191 -16.42 4.49 20.94
CA PHE A 191 -15.88 3.63 19.89
C PHE A 191 -16.34 4.04 18.49
N GLU A 192 -17.64 4.33 18.31
CA GLU A 192 -18.18 4.64 16.98
C GLU A 192 -17.69 6.01 16.48
N LYS A 193 -17.57 6.99 17.35
CA LYS A 193 -16.99 8.29 17.02
C LYS A 193 -15.50 8.13 16.65
N ARG A 194 -14.73 7.39 17.43
CA ARG A 194 -13.33 7.11 17.14
C ARG A 194 -13.17 6.38 15.82
N LYS A 195 -14.02 5.37 15.55
CA LYS A 195 -14.03 4.64 14.29
C LYS A 195 -14.30 5.55 13.10
N SER A 196 -15.30 6.43 13.21
CA SER A 196 -15.62 7.37 12.13
C SER A 196 -14.46 8.34 11.83
N MET A 197 -13.72 8.79 12.85
CA MET A 197 -12.53 9.64 12.67
C MET A 197 -11.41 8.91 11.92
N TYR A 198 -11.09 7.66 12.30
CA TYR A 198 -10.09 6.87 11.57
C TYR A 198 -10.53 6.54 10.15
N GLN A 199 -11.82 6.31 9.91
CA GLN A 199 -12.33 6.09 8.56
C GLN A 199 -12.27 7.37 7.71
N ALA A 200 -12.58 8.53 8.30
CA ALA A 200 -12.42 9.81 7.64
C ALA A 200 -10.94 10.08 7.27
N ALA A 201 -10.00 9.80 8.17
CA ALA A 201 -8.57 9.91 7.89
C ALA A 201 -8.14 9.01 6.71
N GLN A 202 -8.60 7.76 6.67
CA GLN A 202 -8.31 6.84 5.55
C GLN A 202 -8.90 7.37 4.22
N LYS A 203 -10.07 8.00 4.26
CA LYS A 203 -10.67 8.64 3.07
C LYS A 203 -9.81 9.80 2.56
N VAL A 204 -9.29 10.63 3.46
CA VAL A 204 -8.36 11.72 3.08
C VAL A 204 -7.09 11.15 2.42
N LEU A 205 -6.51 10.09 2.98
CA LEU A 205 -5.35 9.43 2.35
C LEU A 205 -5.69 8.85 0.99
N TRP A 206 -6.85 8.21 0.84
CA TRP A 206 -7.30 7.69 -0.44
C TRP A 206 -7.45 8.79 -1.49
N ASP A 207 -7.86 9.98 -1.10
CA ASP A 207 -7.96 11.11 -2.02
C ASP A 207 -6.60 11.75 -2.35
N GLU A 208 -5.70 11.91 -1.37
CA GLU A 208 -4.58 12.85 -1.48
C GLU A 208 -3.19 12.24 -1.30
N SER A 209 -3.05 11.03 -0.73
CA SER A 209 -1.73 10.51 -0.37
C SER A 209 -0.80 10.30 -1.57
N GLY A 210 0.51 10.29 -1.28
CA GLY A 210 1.55 9.95 -2.24
C GLY A 210 1.82 8.45 -2.36
N THR A 211 1.04 7.58 -1.70
CA THR A 211 1.37 6.15 -1.62
C THR A 211 0.39 5.32 -2.44
N LEU A 212 0.90 4.52 -3.37
CA LEU A 212 0.20 3.43 -4.03
C LEU A 212 0.41 2.16 -3.22
N ILE A 213 -0.66 1.61 -2.62
CA ILE A 213 -0.65 0.32 -1.92
C ILE A 213 -1.61 -0.62 -2.65
N PRO A 214 -1.14 -1.40 -3.63
CA PRO A 214 -2.03 -2.23 -4.44
C PRO A 214 -2.58 -3.42 -3.67
N TYR A 215 -1.80 -4.02 -2.79
CA TYR A 215 -2.18 -5.22 -2.05
C TYR A 215 -1.44 -5.39 -0.72
N THR A 216 -2.00 -6.24 0.12
CA THR A 216 -1.31 -6.86 1.25
C THR A 216 -0.91 -8.28 0.89
N VAL A 217 0.28 -8.72 1.34
CA VAL A 217 0.80 -10.06 1.07
C VAL A 217 0.15 -11.10 1.98
N SER A 218 -0.04 -12.30 1.46
CA SER A 218 -0.40 -13.46 2.27
C SER A 218 0.85 -14.27 2.63
N LYS A 219 0.82 -14.93 3.78
CA LYS A 219 1.83 -15.89 4.19
C LYS A 219 1.39 -17.29 3.72
N LEU A 220 2.26 -17.96 2.98
CA LEU A 220 2.05 -19.37 2.61
C LEU A 220 2.79 -20.26 3.61
N ILE A 221 2.05 -21.16 4.26
CA ILE A 221 2.62 -22.22 5.07
C ILE A 221 2.28 -23.55 4.40
N VAL A 222 3.27 -24.40 4.23
CA VAL A 222 3.10 -25.76 3.71
C VAL A 222 3.37 -26.74 4.83
N THR A 223 2.43 -27.66 5.07
CA THR A 223 2.57 -28.69 6.09
C THR A 223 2.37 -30.06 5.48
N THR A 224 2.77 -31.11 6.20
CA THR A 224 2.30 -32.47 5.88
C THR A 224 0.80 -32.57 6.10
N ALA A 225 0.15 -33.55 5.46
CA ALA A 225 -1.30 -33.79 5.62
C ALA A 225 -1.70 -34.11 7.07
N ARG A 226 -0.73 -34.50 7.91
CA ARG A 226 -0.92 -34.85 9.33
C ARG A 226 -1.18 -33.63 10.23
N VAL A 227 -0.79 -32.43 9.82
CA VAL A 227 -0.97 -31.19 10.61
C VAL A 227 -2.39 -30.69 10.46
N ASN A 228 -3.05 -30.42 11.58
CA ASN A 228 -4.41 -29.90 11.64
C ASN A 228 -4.47 -28.64 12.52
N ASN A 229 -5.55 -27.84 12.35
CA ASN A 229 -5.83 -26.62 13.11
C ASN A 229 -4.77 -25.52 12.98
N LEU A 230 -4.03 -25.50 11.85
CA LEU A 230 -3.08 -24.43 11.56
C LEU A 230 -3.76 -23.16 11.02
N ASP A 231 -4.99 -23.26 10.55
CA ASP A 231 -5.73 -22.18 9.88
C ASP A 231 -6.18 -21.07 10.85
N GLU A 232 -6.13 -21.34 12.15
CA GLU A 232 -6.41 -20.32 13.18
C GLU A 232 -5.20 -19.42 13.44
N VAL A 233 -4.76 -18.67 12.44
CA VAL A 233 -3.65 -17.75 12.55
C VAL A 233 -4.17 -16.32 12.67
N GLU A 234 -3.92 -15.68 13.81
CA GLU A 234 -4.14 -14.26 14.01
C GLU A 234 -2.80 -13.51 13.99
N ASN A 235 -2.77 -12.39 13.31
CA ASN A 235 -1.73 -11.36 13.45
C ASN A 235 -0.28 -11.91 13.49
N TRP A 236 0.11 -12.78 12.53
CA TRP A 236 1.45 -13.37 12.45
C TRP A 236 1.74 -14.55 13.39
N SER A 237 0.96 -14.78 14.40
CA SER A 237 1.20 -15.87 15.34
C SER A 237 0.33 -17.06 15.03
N VAL A 238 0.96 -18.19 14.76
CA VAL A 238 0.27 -19.49 14.77
C VAL A 238 -0.09 -19.78 16.22
N ARG A 239 -1.33 -20.13 16.47
CA ARG A 239 -1.76 -20.62 17.79
C ARG A 239 -1.26 -22.06 17.98
N TRP A 240 0.03 -22.21 18.19
CA TRP A 240 0.72 -23.51 18.26
C TRP A 240 0.06 -24.48 19.25
N HIS A 241 -0.53 -23.97 20.32
CA HIS A 241 -1.25 -24.77 21.32
C HIS A 241 -2.53 -25.45 20.78
N LYS A 242 -3.03 -25.03 19.61
CA LYS A 242 -4.18 -25.62 18.94
C LYS A 242 -3.80 -26.58 17.80
N VAL A 243 -2.56 -26.51 17.35
CA VAL A 243 -2.06 -27.36 16.27
C VAL A 243 -1.94 -28.80 16.77
N THR A 244 -2.49 -29.74 15.99
CA THR A 244 -2.38 -31.18 16.26
C THR A 244 -1.72 -31.89 15.10
N VAL A 245 -1.01 -32.98 15.42
CA VAL A 245 -0.34 -33.84 14.44
C VAL A 245 -0.83 -35.25 14.64
N ASN A 246 -1.49 -35.82 13.62
CA ASN A 246 -2.00 -37.21 13.63
C ASN A 246 -1.11 -38.13 12.82
#